data_8a5b963e597d30f91db4ad292a94b625
#
_entry.id   8a5b963e597d30f91db4ad292a94b625
#
_cell.length_a   1.000
_cell.length_b   1.000
_cell.length_c   1.000
_cell.angle_alpha   90.00
_cell.angle_beta   90.00
_cell.angle_gamma   90.00
#
_symmetry.space_group_name_H-M   'P 1'
#
loop_
_entity.id
_entity.type
_entity.pdbx_description
1 polymer ?
#
loop_
_entity_poly.entity_id
_entity_poly.type
_entity_poly.pdbx_seq_one_letter_code
_entity_poly.pdbx_strand_id
1 'polypeptide(L)'
;SLFIPMEWNYEGFIDEYGNPVFDNPDHDVFDPHGELIDIGIIEHWNNEVEGLKSDQDGLNEFYRQFPRTTEHAFRDEAKNSIFNLVKIYEQIDYNEELSSTLGVTRGSFQWVNGIKDSKVIFYPDPKGRFKISWTPPQHLQNNVIVKNGINYPGNVHMGSFGCDSYDISGTVDGKGSKGALHGLTKFSMEDAPANQFFLEYLARPQTAEIFFEEILMACIFYGMPILAENNKPRLLYYFRRRGYRGFSMNRPDKIWNKLSVTEKEIGGIPNTSEDIKQAHAAAIEMYIQDHVGIKQDGTFGSLYFNELLNDWSRFDITKRTKHDASISSGLAIMANNRHLYAPNAKVDKPKLNINISKYSNTGTNSQIIK
;
A
#
# COMPACT_ATOMS: atom_id res chain seq x y z
N SER A 1 -11.10 20.61 18.01
CA SER A 1 -12.54 20.47 17.76
C SER A 1 -13.04 19.32 18.61
N LEU A 2 -14.19 19.49 19.24
CA LEU A 2 -14.89 18.42 19.94
C LEU A 2 -15.78 17.72 18.89
N PHE A 3 -15.64 16.41 18.73
CA PHE A 3 -16.56 15.59 17.97
C PHE A 3 -17.56 14.95 18.96
N ILE A 4 -18.84 15.05 18.66
CA ILE A 4 -19.90 14.40 19.42
C ILE A 4 -20.52 13.37 18.47
N PRO A 5 -20.40 12.06 18.76
CA PRO A 5 -21.05 11.02 17.98
C PRO A 5 -22.57 11.18 18.00
N MET A 6 -23.26 10.74 16.94
CA MET A 6 -24.69 10.93 16.75
C MET A 6 -25.53 10.27 17.83
N GLU A 7 -25.07 9.15 18.39
CA GLU A 7 -25.78 8.39 19.43
C GLU A 7 -26.03 9.18 20.71
N TRP A 8 -25.34 10.31 20.90
CA TRP A 8 -25.58 11.20 22.06
C TRP A 8 -26.70 12.19 21.87
N ASN A 9 -27.20 12.36 20.67
CA ASN A 9 -28.21 13.39 20.37
C ASN A 9 -29.15 12.99 19.22
N TYR A 10 -29.50 11.70 19.12
CA TYR A 10 -30.41 11.23 18.08
C TYR A 10 -31.85 11.33 18.59
N GLU A 11 -32.64 12.17 17.94
CA GLU A 11 -34.04 12.39 18.28
C GLU A 11 -34.83 11.08 18.17
N GLY A 12 -35.69 10.81 19.15
CA GLY A 12 -36.47 9.57 19.24
C GLY A 12 -35.80 8.43 20.03
N PHE A 13 -34.52 8.58 20.43
CA PHE A 13 -33.80 7.62 21.25
C PHE A 13 -33.28 8.23 22.56
N ILE A 14 -33.98 9.23 23.07
CA ILE A 14 -33.69 9.87 24.35
C ILE A 14 -34.85 9.54 25.27
N ASP A 15 -34.56 9.02 26.46
CA ASP A 15 -35.59 8.66 27.44
C ASP A 15 -36.27 9.91 28.06
N GLU A 16 -37.34 9.70 28.82
CA GLU A 16 -38.08 10.77 29.52
C GLU A 16 -37.21 11.58 30.50
N TYR A 17 -36.04 11.07 30.88
CA TYR A 17 -35.08 11.73 31.77
C TYR A 17 -33.95 12.46 31.01
N GLY A 18 -33.95 12.40 29.68
CA GLY A 18 -32.95 13.06 28.83
C GLY A 18 -31.69 12.24 28.61
N ASN A 19 -31.67 10.92 28.89
CA ASN A 19 -30.52 10.05 28.63
C ASN A 19 -30.66 9.32 27.30
N PRO A 20 -29.57 9.19 26.52
CA PRO A 20 -29.60 8.41 25.30
C PRO A 20 -29.71 6.91 25.58
N VAL A 21 -30.58 6.22 24.84
CA VAL A 21 -30.77 4.76 24.91
C VAL A 21 -29.85 4.09 23.87
N PHE A 22 -28.66 3.68 24.29
CA PHE A 22 -27.65 3.12 23.39
C PHE A 22 -27.98 1.70 22.93
N ASP A 23 -28.19 0.81 23.88
CA ASP A 23 -28.48 -0.59 23.66
C ASP A 23 -29.99 -0.88 23.74
N ASN A 24 -30.42 -2.03 23.24
CA ASN A 24 -31.82 -2.42 23.35
C ASN A 24 -32.24 -2.49 24.83
N PRO A 25 -33.31 -1.79 25.20
CA PRO A 25 -33.74 -1.80 26.59
C PRO A 25 -34.27 -3.19 26.98
N ASP A 26 -33.99 -3.60 28.20
CA ASP A 26 -34.47 -4.84 28.81
C ASP A 26 -35.81 -4.65 29.56
N HIS A 27 -36.32 -3.42 29.57
CA HIS A 27 -37.60 -3.03 30.17
C HIS A 27 -38.23 -1.90 29.35
N ASP A 28 -39.50 -1.60 29.56
CA ASP A 28 -40.21 -0.54 28.87
C ASP A 28 -39.57 0.83 29.16
N VAL A 29 -38.99 1.46 28.13
CA VAL A 29 -38.43 2.81 28.17
C VAL A 29 -39.26 3.69 27.26
N PHE A 30 -39.62 4.87 27.74
CA PHE A 30 -40.45 5.83 26.99
C PHE A 30 -39.64 7.10 26.70
N ASP A 31 -39.90 7.67 25.54
CA ASP A 31 -39.39 8.98 25.19
C ASP A 31 -40.12 10.12 25.93
N PRO A 32 -39.69 11.39 25.83
CA PRO A 32 -40.35 12.53 26.45
C PRO A 32 -41.79 12.77 25.95
N HIS A 33 -42.21 12.13 24.86
CA HIS A 33 -43.57 12.22 24.31
C HIS A 33 -44.45 11.03 24.72
N GLY A 34 -43.88 10.06 25.44
CA GLY A 34 -44.57 8.85 25.89
C GLY A 34 -44.61 7.74 24.85
N GLU A 35 -43.78 7.81 23.80
CA GLU A 35 -43.63 6.75 22.83
C GLU A 35 -42.63 5.70 23.37
N LEU A 36 -42.90 4.41 23.11
CA LEU A 36 -42.07 3.31 23.56
C LEU A 36 -40.79 3.22 22.68
N ILE A 37 -39.63 3.18 23.31
CA ILE A 37 -38.35 2.91 22.66
C ILE A 37 -38.10 1.41 22.80
N ASP A 38 -38.31 0.64 21.73
CA ASP A 38 -38.19 -0.83 21.69
C ASP A 38 -36.83 -1.33 21.27
N ILE A 39 -36.06 -0.51 20.54
CA ILE A 39 -34.69 -0.80 20.13
C ILE A 39 -33.76 0.33 20.54
N GLY A 40 -32.47 0.00 20.79
CA GLY A 40 -31.44 1.01 21.04
C GLY A 40 -30.96 1.68 19.77
N ILE A 41 -30.41 2.89 19.93
CA ILE A 41 -29.91 3.70 18.80
C ILE A 41 -28.81 2.99 18.00
N ILE A 42 -27.99 2.14 18.64
CA ILE A 42 -26.92 1.40 17.96
C ILE A 42 -27.51 0.36 17.00
N GLU A 43 -28.54 -0.35 17.44
CA GLU A 43 -29.23 -1.32 16.57
C GLU A 43 -30.01 -0.62 15.46
N HIS A 44 -30.71 0.48 15.77
CA HIS A 44 -31.39 1.29 14.76
C HIS A 44 -30.41 1.75 13.68
N TRP A 45 -29.28 2.33 14.08
CA TRP A 45 -28.26 2.81 13.14
C TRP A 45 -27.69 1.66 12.27
N ASN A 46 -27.45 0.49 12.87
CA ASN A 46 -26.99 -0.68 12.13
C ASN A 46 -28.03 -1.17 11.11
N ASN A 47 -29.32 -1.13 11.46
CA ASN A 47 -30.42 -1.51 10.56
C ASN A 47 -30.54 -0.55 9.38
N GLU A 48 -30.37 0.77 9.61
CA GLU A 48 -30.32 1.77 8.53
C GLU A 48 -29.14 1.54 7.59
N VAL A 49 -27.95 1.31 8.15
CA VAL A 49 -26.74 0.97 7.37
C VAL A 49 -26.96 -0.30 6.54
N GLU A 50 -27.55 -1.35 7.13
CA GLU A 50 -27.84 -2.59 6.41
C GLU A 50 -28.83 -2.36 5.26
N GLY A 51 -29.86 -1.54 5.51
CA GLY A 51 -30.85 -1.16 4.47
C GLY A 51 -30.23 -0.38 3.31
N LEU A 52 -29.20 0.41 3.58
CA LEU A 52 -28.53 1.26 2.58
C LEU A 52 -27.34 0.58 1.91
N LYS A 53 -26.95 -0.65 2.26
CA LYS A 53 -25.78 -1.36 1.67
C LYS A 53 -25.82 -1.45 0.15
N SER A 54 -27.00 -1.49 -0.46
CA SER A 54 -27.15 -1.52 -1.92
C SER A 54 -27.11 -0.14 -2.60
N ASP A 55 -27.19 0.94 -1.82
CA ASP A 55 -27.12 2.32 -2.26
C ASP A 55 -25.96 3.04 -1.57
N GLN A 56 -24.79 2.97 -2.19
CA GLN A 56 -23.56 3.52 -1.60
C GLN A 56 -23.57 5.03 -1.47
N ASP A 57 -24.24 5.75 -2.36
CA ASP A 57 -24.36 7.20 -2.25
C ASP A 57 -25.27 7.58 -1.07
N GLY A 58 -26.40 6.88 -0.91
CA GLY A 58 -27.29 7.01 0.23
C GLY A 58 -26.59 6.65 1.55
N LEU A 59 -25.80 5.58 1.56
CA LEU A 59 -25.02 5.16 2.72
C LEU A 59 -23.97 6.22 3.12
N ASN A 60 -23.22 6.77 2.17
CA ASN A 60 -22.24 7.83 2.43
C ASN A 60 -22.91 9.10 2.96
N GLU A 61 -24.09 9.46 2.43
CA GLU A 61 -24.88 10.59 2.94
C GLU A 61 -25.36 10.32 4.37
N PHE A 62 -25.87 9.12 4.65
CA PHE A 62 -26.30 8.71 5.99
C PHE A 62 -25.15 8.81 7.00
N TYR A 63 -23.97 8.31 6.68
CA TYR A 63 -22.79 8.41 7.55
C TYR A 63 -22.39 9.87 7.83
N ARG A 64 -22.53 10.78 6.87
CA ARG A 64 -22.23 12.20 7.08
C ARG A 64 -23.27 12.89 7.97
N GLN A 65 -24.53 12.53 7.82
CA GLN A 65 -25.61 13.11 8.60
C GLN A 65 -25.66 12.56 10.02
N PHE A 66 -25.35 11.27 10.18
CA PHE A 66 -25.41 10.55 11.45
C PHE A 66 -24.06 9.87 11.76
N PRO A 67 -23.00 10.67 11.97
CA PRO A 67 -21.66 10.13 12.12
C PRO A 67 -21.44 9.56 13.53
N ARG A 68 -20.97 8.32 13.61
CA ARG A 68 -20.47 7.69 14.84
C ARG A 68 -18.98 7.89 15.05
N THR A 69 -18.24 8.18 13.97
CA THR A 69 -16.80 8.47 14.01
C THR A 69 -16.50 9.77 13.27
N THR A 70 -15.30 10.33 13.50
CA THR A 70 -14.84 11.50 12.75
C THR A 70 -14.70 11.21 11.26
N GLU A 71 -14.33 9.99 10.92
CA GLU A 71 -14.21 9.50 9.54
C GLU A 71 -15.57 9.52 8.83
N HIS A 72 -16.66 9.11 9.52
CA HIS A 72 -18.02 9.19 8.99
C HIS A 72 -18.42 10.64 8.68
N ALA A 73 -18.14 11.58 9.62
CA ALA A 73 -18.51 12.99 9.46
C ALA A 73 -17.82 13.69 8.28
N PHE A 74 -16.65 13.19 7.86
CA PHE A 74 -15.83 13.78 6.82
C PHE A 74 -15.75 12.92 5.55
N ARG A 75 -16.69 12.00 5.33
CA ARG A 75 -16.81 11.31 4.03
C ARG A 75 -17.10 12.32 2.94
N ASP A 76 -16.13 12.50 2.02
CA ASP A 76 -16.29 13.47 0.94
C ASP A 76 -17.30 12.99 -0.11
N GLU A 77 -18.04 13.94 -0.68
CA GLU A 77 -18.81 13.67 -1.89
C GLU A 77 -17.87 13.35 -3.05
N ALA A 78 -18.27 12.40 -3.89
CA ALA A 78 -17.52 11.91 -5.04
C ALA A 78 -17.06 12.97 -6.08
N LYS A 79 -17.38 14.25 -5.86
CA LYS A 79 -17.19 15.33 -6.83
C LYS A 79 -15.74 15.70 -7.12
N ASN A 80 -14.78 15.37 -6.25
CA ASN A 80 -13.39 15.80 -6.38
C ASN A 80 -12.35 14.67 -6.39
N SER A 81 -12.74 13.44 -6.10
CA SER A 81 -11.81 12.31 -6.19
C SER A 81 -11.72 11.78 -7.62
N ILE A 82 -10.50 11.50 -8.06
CA ILE A 82 -10.27 10.81 -9.34
C ILE A 82 -10.42 9.29 -9.21
N PHE A 83 -10.58 8.77 -7.99
CA PHE A 83 -10.68 7.33 -7.71
C PHE A 83 -12.11 6.92 -7.36
N ASN A 84 -12.41 5.62 -7.50
CA ASN A 84 -13.70 5.06 -7.15
C ASN A 84 -13.89 5.05 -5.62
N LEU A 85 -14.59 6.06 -5.09
CA LEU A 85 -14.82 6.23 -3.66
C LEU A 85 -15.71 5.13 -3.08
N VAL A 86 -16.65 4.60 -3.86
CA VAL A 86 -17.53 3.50 -3.42
C VAL A 86 -16.70 2.33 -2.94
N LYS A 87 -15.79 1.82 -3.78
CA LYS A 87 -14.91 0.69 -3.43
C LYS A 87 -13.97 0.99 -2.26
N ILE A 88 -13.50 2.22 -2.16
CA ILE A 88 -12.63 2.64 -1.05
C ILE A 88 -13.39 2.58 0.27
N TYR A 89 -14.60 3.13 0.32
CA TYR A 89 -15.40 3.14 1.54
C TYR A 89 -15.94 1.76 1.91
N GLU A 90 -16.37 0.95 0.93
CA GLU A 90 -16.68 -0.47 1.16
C GLU A 90 -15.54 -1.21 1.86
N GLN A 91 -14.29 -0.97 1.43
CA GLN A 91 -13.13 -1.60 2.04
C GLN A 91 -12.84 -1.06 3.45
N ILE A 92 -13.01 0.23 3.69
CA ILE A 92 -12.85 0.84 5.01
C ILE A 92 -13.85 0.25 5.99
N ASP A 93 -15.13 0.19 5.60
CA ASP A 93 -16.21 -0.34 6.43
C ASP A 93 -15.96 -1.82 6.76
N TYR A 94 -15.57 -2.62 5.77
CA TYR A 94 -15.18 -4.01 5.97
C TYR A 94 -13.99 -4.17 6.94
N ASN A 95 -12.99 -3.33 6.82
CA ASN A 95 -11.83 -3.35 7.71
C ASN A 95 -12.21 -2.96 9.16
N GLU A 96 -13.15 -2.05 9.35
CA GLU A 96 -13.63 -1.63 10.67
C GLU A 96 -14.44 -2.74 11.34
N GLU A 97 -15.30 -3.43 10.61
CA GLU A 97 -16.04 -4.61 11.10
C GLU A 97 -15.07 -5.72 11.57
N LEU A 98 -13.98 -5.93 10.84
CA LEU A 98 -12.98 -6.97 11.14
C LEU A 98 -11.87 -6.51 12.08
N SER A 99 -11.90 -5.31 12.62
CA SER A 99 -10.76 -4.62 13.27
C SER A 99 -9.93 -5.48 14.24
N SER A 100 -10.56 -6.40 14.99
CA SER A 100 -9.87 -7.31 15.92
C SER A 100 -9.26 -8.55 15.24
N THR A 101 -9.63 -8.87 13.99
CA THR A 101 -9.25 -10.10 13.27
C THR A 101 -8.38 -9.87 12.05
N LEU A 102 -8.12 -8.63 11.67
CA LEU A 102 -7.38 -8.25 10.45
C LEU A 102 -5.95 -8.78 10.35
N GLY A 103 -5.38 -9.29 11.43
CA GLY A 103 -4.01 -9.81 11.42
C GLY A 103 -2.92 -8.76 11.17
N VAL A 104 -3.24 -7.45 11.25
CA VAL A 104 -2.26 -6.38 11.09
C VAL A 104 -1.49 -6.20 12.39
N THR A 105 -0.18 -6.40 12.33
CA THR A 105 0.71 -6.25 13.48
C THR A 105 1.54 -4.97 13.35
N ARG A 106 1.56 -4.14 14.40
CA ARG A 106 2.44 -2.99 14.49
C ARG A 106 3.78 -3.38 15.09
N GLY A 107 4.89 -2.81 14.58
CA GLY A 107 6.21 -3.16 15.09
C GLY A 107 7.34 -2.36 14.46
N SER A 108 8.56 -2.85 14.69
CA SER A 108 9.81 -2.25 14.24
C SER A 108 10.75 -3.30 13.70
N PHE A 109 11.53 -2.95 12.67
CA PHE A 109 12.65 -3.77 12.21
C PHE A 109 13.92 -3.40 12.97
N GLN A 110 14.72 -4.39 13.32
CA GLN A 110 15.96 -4.21 14.06
C GLN A 110 17.05 -5.15 13.52
N TRP A 111 18.29 -4.66 13.57
CA TRP A 111 19.46 -5.50 13.31
C TRP A 111 19.65 -6.52 14.44
N VAL A 112 19.94 -7.77 14.08
CA VAL A 112 20.27 -8.79 15.07
C VAL A 112 21.47 -8.34 15.91
N ASN A 113 21.30 -8.37 17.23
CA ASN A 113 22.29 -7.89 18.22
C ASN A 113 22.75 -6.44 18.01
N GLY A 114 21.97 -5.61 17.32
CA GLY A 114 22.32 -4.22 17.00
C GLY A 114 23.46 -4.07 15.99
N ILE A 115 23.92 -5.15 15.35
CA ILE A 115 25.04 -5.14 14.41
C ILE A 115 24.49 -4.78 13.01
N LYS A 116 24.86 -3.59 12.52
CA LYS A 116 24.45 -3.15 11.17
C LYS A 116 24.95 -4.10 10.08
N ASP A 117 24.14 -4.22 9.05
CA ASP A 117 24.40 -5.11 7.90
C ASP A 117 24.43 -6.62 8.24
N SER A 118 23.94 -6.99 9.42
CA SER A 118 23.66 -8.36 9.80
C SER A 118 22.26 -8.79 9.29
N LYS A 119 21.65 -9.78 9.92
CA LYS A 119 20.23 -10.10 9.66
C LYS A 119 19.30 -9.08 10.32
N VAL A 120 18.14 -8.88 9.73
CA VAL A 120 17.06 -8.05 10.28
C VAL A 120 15.97 -8.95 10.84
N ILE A 121 15.41 -8.56 11.97
CA ILE A 121 14.25 -9.20 12.58
C ILE A 121 13.15 -8.17 12.79
N PHE A 122 11.90 -8.64 12.74
CA PHE A 122 10.73 -7.83 13.07
C PHE A 122 10.31 -8.08 14.50
N TYR A 123 10.14 -7.01 15.27
CA TYR A 123 9.62 -7.05 16.64
C TYR A 123 8.24 -6.41 16.68
N PRO A 124 7.19 -7.13 17.13
CA PRO A 124 5.91 -6.54 17.46
C PRO A 124 6.10 -5.47 18.56
N ASP A 125 5.63 -4.25 18.28
CA ASP A 125 5.70 -3.10 19.18
C ASP A 125 4.50 -2.19 18.92
N PRO A 126 3.61 -1.96 19.90
CA PRO A 126 2.46 -1.07 19.73
C PRO A 126 2.85 0.38 19.36
N LYS A 127 4.08 0.80 19.70
CA LYS A 127 4.65 2.12 19.35
C LYS A 127 5.49 2.09 18.09
N GLY A 128 5.65 0.92 17.45
CA GLY A 128 6.37 0.75 16.21
C GLY A 128 5.78 1.57 15.07
N ARG A 129 6.59 1.92 14.09
CA ARG A 129 6.17 2.74 12.94
C ARG A 129 5.66 1.94 11.75
N PHE A 130 5.99 0.65 11.70
CA PHE A 130 5.53 -0.26 10.66
C PHE A 130 4.23 -0.94 11.07
N LYS A 131 3.33 -1.08 10.12
CA LYS A 131 2.17 -1.98 10.18
C LYS A 131 2.38 -3.03 9.09
N ILE A 132 2.28 -4.31 9.48
CA ILE A 132 2.44 -5.43 8.55
C ILE A 132 1.26 -6.39 8.68
N SER A 133 0.79 -6.91 7.55
CA SER A 133 -0.26 -7.95 7.48
C SER A 133 0.29 -9.32 7.06
N TRP A 134 1.54 -9.37 6.62
CA TRP A 134 2.19 -10.60 6.20
C TRP A 134 3.71 -10.52 6.38
N THR A 135 4.32 -11.65 6.71
CA THR A 135 5.77 -11.82 6.75
C THR A 135 6.18 -13.00 5.87
N PRO A 136 7.31 -12.92 5.15
CA PRO A 136 7.76 -14.02 4.33
C PRO A 136 8.15 -15.23 5.21
N PRO A 137 8.03 -16.47 4.70
CA PRO A 137 8.56 -17.66 5.36
C PRO A 137 10.02 -17.50 5.76
N GLN A 138 10.44 -18.14 6.83
CA GLN A 138 11.77 -17.93 7.44
C GLN A 138 12.92 -18.10 6.45
N HIS A 139 12.82 -19.02 5.50
CA HIS A 139 13.88 -19.28 4.50
C HIS A 139 13.98 -18.17 3.43
N LEU A 140 12.95 -17.34 3.29
CA LEU A 140 12.92 -16.19 2.37
C LEU A 140 13.24 -14.87 3.09
N GLN A 141 13.28 -14.87 4.43
CA GLN A 141 13.69 -13.68 5.18
C GLN A 141 15.19 -13.42 5.01
N ASN A 142 15.52 -12.14 4.90
CA ASN A 142 16.92 -11.69 4.69
C ASN A 142 17.60 -12.34 3.47
N ASN A 143 16.83 -12.63 2.42
CA ASN A 143 17.39 -13.19 1.20
C ASN A 143 18.08 -12.09 0.39
N VAL A 144 19.38 -11.97 0.60
CA VAL A 144 20.26 -10.98 -0.05
C VAL A 144 21.31 -11.70 -0.85
N ILE A 145 21.48 -11.32 -2.11
CA ILE A 145 22.46 -11.88 -3.03
C ILE A 145 23.59 -10.86 -3.24
N VAL A 146 24.82 -11.25 -2.97
CA VAL A 146 25.99 -10.39 -3.20
C VAL A 146 26.59 -10.65 -4.57
N LYS A 147 26.70 -9.61 -5.40
CA LYS A 147 27.36 -9.66 -6.71
C LYS A 147 28.32 -8.48 -6.84
N ASN A 148 29.59 -8.76 -7.08
CA ASN A 148 30.63 -7.73 -7.24
C ASN A 148 30.69 -6.70 -6.09
N GLY A 149 30.48 -7.15 -4.84
CA GLY A 149 30.46 -6.30 -3.66
C GLY A 149 29.19 -5.44 -3.47
N ILE A 150 28.15 -5.65 -4.29
CA ILE A 150 26.87 -4.98 -4.19
C ILE A 150 25.80 -5.99 -3.73
N ASN A 151 24.99 -5.59 -2.76
CA ASN A 151 23.86 -6.37 -2.27
C ASN A 151 22.63 -6.18 -3.18
N TYR A 152 21.99 -7.28 -3.56
CA TYR A 152 20.78 -7.35 -4.37
C TYR A 152 19.66 -8.08 -3.62
N PRO A 153 18.40 -7.71 -3.82
CA PRO A 153 17.29 -8.46 -3.27
C PRO A 153 17.17 -9.84 -3.92
N GLY A 154 16.97 -10.88 -3.11
CA GLY A 154 16.80 -12.25 -3.59
C GLY A 154 15.36 -12.60 -4.00
N ASN A 155 14.38 -11.87 -3.46
CA ASN A 155 12.95 -12.15 -3.63
C ASN A 155 12.27 -11.18 -4.62
N VAL A 156 12.96 -10.79 -5.70
CA VAL A 156 12.43 -9.84 -6.70
C VAL A 156 11.14 -10.30 -7.37
N HIS A 157 10.87 -11.59 -7.37
CA HIS A 157 9.68 -12.20 -7.95
C HIS A 157 8.46 -12.13 -7.03
N MET A 158 8.64 -11.89 -5.73
CA MET A 158 7.56 -11.93 -4.74
C MET A 158 6.84 -10.59 -4.58
N GLY A 159 7.52 -9.48 -4.79
CA GLY A 159 6.94 -8.16 -4.60
C GLY A 159 7.96 -7.04 -4.70
N SER A 160 7.52 -5.84 -4.38
CA SER A 160 8.36 -4.65 -4.32
C SER A 160 7.81 -3.62 -3.35
N PHE A 161 8.67 -2.67 -2.99
CA PHE A 161 8.30 -1.50 -2.21
C PHE A 161 8.19 -0.27 -3.09
N GLY A 162 7.26 0.63 -2.74
CA GLY A 162 7.22 2.00 -3.23
C GLY A 162 7.48 2.97 -2.09
N CYS A 163 8.26 4.01 -2.32
CA CYS A 163 8.67 4.93 -1.27
C CYS A 163 8.59 6.40 -1.72
N ASP A 164 7.90 7.21 -0.93
CA ASP A 164 8.03 8.67 -0.94
C ASP A 164 8.95 9.08 0.21
N SER A 165 10.11 9.59 -0.11
CA SER A 165 11.14 9.99 0.86
C SER A 165 11.13 11.50 1.09
N TYR A 166 11.77 11.93 2.18
CA TYR A 166 12.06 13.34 2.43
C TYR A 166 13.56 13.56 2.68
N ASP A 167 14.05 14.72 2.26
CA ASP A 167 15.49 15.03 2.34
C ASP A 167 15.87 15.86 3.59
N ILE A 168 14.93 16.64 4.15
CA ILE A 168 15.19 17.57 5.25
C ILE A 168 14.56 17.06 6.53
N SER A 169 15.37 16.92 7.58
CA SER A 169 14.95 16.39 8.88
C SER A 169 14.08 17.36 9.67
N GLY A 170 14.30 18.66 9.56
CA GLY A 170 13.59 19.71 10.30
C GLY A 170 12.68 20.56 9.42
N THR A 171 11.49 20.89 9.91
CA THR A 171 10.66 21.98 9.41
C THR A 171 10.40 22.93 10.56
N VAL A 172 10.43 24.23 10.28
CA VAL A 172 10.27 25.31 11.28
C VAL A 172 8.93 25.15 12.03
N ASP A 173 7.91 24.60 11.38
CA ASP A 173 6.53 24.49 11.90
C ASP A 173 6.12 23.09 12.35
N GLY A 174 7.01 22.09 12.38
CA GLY A 174 6.66 20.70 12.73
C GLY A 174 5.67 20.00 11.76
N LYS A 175 5.22 20.68 10.72
CA LYS A 175 4.21 20.23 9.73
C LYS A 175 4.82 19.66 8.44
N GLY A 176 6.03 19.12 8.51
CA GLY A 176 6.69 18.56 7.33
C GLY A 176 6.03 17.28 6.81
N SER A 177 6.17 17.04 5.51
CA SER A 177 5.80 15.79 4.83
C SER A 177 6.33 14.57 5.59
N LYS A 178 5.53 13.53 5.74
CA LYS A 178 5.95 12.25 6.32
C LYS A 178 6.79 11.48 5.31
N GLY A 179 7.62 10.55 5.76
CA GLY A 179 8.15 9.51 4.89
C GLY A 179 7.13 8.38 4.80
N ALA A 180 6.92 7.88 3.60
CA ALA A 180 5.98 6.80 3.35
C ALA A 180 6.65 5.62 2.62
N LEU A 181 6.34 4.40 3.07
CA LEU A 181 6.71 3.15 2.40
C LEU A 181 5.51 2.22 2.36
N HIS A 182 5.22 1.68 1.20
CA HIS A 182 4.25 0.59 1.04
C HIS A 182 4.90 -0.60 0.37
N GLY A 183 4.62 -1.79 0.87
CA GLY A 183 5.04 -3.06 0.28
C GLY A 183 3.85 -3.76 -0.38
N LEU A 184 4.03 -4.18 -1.63
CA LEU A 184 3.01 -4.86 -2.42
C LEU A 184 3.56 -6.19 -2.95
N THR A 185 2.87 -7.30 -2.70
CA THR A 185 3.22 -8.60 -3.27
C THR A 185 2.79 -8.70 -4.74
N LYS A 186 3.46 -9.59 -5.47
CA LYS A 186 3.05 -10.02 -6.82
C LYS A 186 2.33 -11.36 -6.74
N PHE A 187 1.69 -11.76 -7.83
CA PHE A 187 1.39 -13.16 -8.02
C PHE A 187 2.69 -13.94 -8.17
N SER A 188 2.92 -14.91 -7.30
CA SER A 188 4.11 -15.76 -7.32
C SER A 188 3.73 -17.21 -6.98
N MET A 189 4.66 -18.13 -7.19
CA MET A 189 4.50 -19.55 -6.81
C MET A 189 4.90 -19.80 -5.34
N GLU A 190 5.43 -18.80 -4.66
CA GLU A 190 5.79 -18.88 -3.24
C GLU A 190 4.55 -18.71 -2.36
N ASP A 191 4.66 -19.10 -1.10
CA ASP A 191 3.62 -18.90 -0.09
C ASP A 191 3.53 -17.44 0.32
N ALA A 192 2.89 -16.65 -0.53
CA ALA A 192 2.66 -15.22 -0.36
C ALA A 192 1.27 -14.83 -0.88
N PRO A 193 0.59 -13.88 -0.24
CA PRO A 193 -0.66 -13.34 -0.76
C PRO A 193 -0.42 -12.68 -2.12
N ALA A 194 -1.33 -12.89 -3.08
CA ALA A 194 -1.21 -12.32 -4.41
C ALA A 194 -1.77 -10.90 -4.46
N ASN A 195 -1.02 -9.96 -5.04
CA ASN A 195 -1.44 -8.57 -5.26
C ASN A 195 -1.99 -7.87 -4.00
N GLN A 196 -1.38 -8.14 -2.84
CA GLN A 196 -1.79 -7.57 -1.56
C GLN A 196 -0.76 -6.58 -1.04
N PHE A 197 -1.23 -5.42 -0.57
CA PHE A 197 -0.41 -4.57 0.28
C PHE A 197 -0.19 -5.25 1.62
N PHE A 198 1.06 -5.51 1.95
CA PHE A 198 1.44 -6.24 3.16
C PHE A 198 2.17 -5.40 4.20
N LEU A 199 2.60 -4.20 3.83
CA LEU A 199 3.33 -3.30 4.72
C LEU A 199 2.96 -1.85 4.46
N GLU A 200 2.72 -1.12 5.53
CA GLU A 200 2.55 0.34 5.57
C GLU A 200 3.50 0.95 6.60
N TYR A 201 4.18 2.03 6.19
CA TYR A 201 4.94 2.93 7.05
C TYR A 201 4.60 4.38 6.69
N LEU A 202 4.08 5.12 7.66
CA LEU A 202 3.69 6.53 7.51
C LEU A 202 4.17 7.31 8.74
N ALA A 203 5.44 7.72 8.75
CA ALA A 203 6.01 8.39 9.90
C ALA A 203 7.08 9.40 9.51
N ARG A 204 7.36 10.33 10.45
CA ARG A 204 8.48 11.26 10.36
C ARG A 204 9.33 11.13 11.63
N PRO A 205 10.36 10.28 11.65
CA PRO A 205 11.30 10.19 12.76
C PRO A 205 12.13 11.49 12.88
N GLN A 206 12.86 11.62 14.00
CA GLN A 206 13.62 12.82 14.32
C GLN A 206 14.65 13.22 13.26
N THR A 207 15.24 12.23 12.58
CA THR A 207 16.20 12.47 11.50
C THR A 207 15.84 11.65 10.26
N ALA A 208 16.20 12.15 9.08
CA ALA A 208 16.02 11.44 7.83
C ALA A 208 16.86 10.14 7.76
N GLU A 209 18.01 10.12 8.44
CA GLU A 209 18.88 8.95 8.52
C GLU A 209 18.23 7.78 9.26
N ILE A 210 17.42 8.04 10.31
CA ILE A 210 16.62 7.00 10.99
C ILE A 210 15.61 6.42 10.00
N PHE A 211 14.90 7.27 9.27
CA PHE A 211 13.98 6.82 8.22
C PHE A 211 14.69 5.96 7.18
N PHE A 212 15.83 6.41 6.65
CA PHE A 212 16.57 5.67 5.62
C PHE A 212 17.03 4.29 6.11
N GLU A 213 17.47 4.20 7.38
CA GLU A 213 17.88 2.93 7.99
C GLU A 213 16.68 2.00 8.18
N GLU A 214 15.55 2.51 8.64
CA GLU A 214 14.30 1.73 8.80
C GLU A 214 13.81 1.18 7.46
N ILE A 215 13.81 1.99 6.40
CA ILE A 215 13.43 1.55 5.05
C ILE A 215 14.39 0.49 4.52
N LEU A 216 15.70 0.66 4.73
CA LEU A 216 16.69 -0.33 4.32
C LEU A 216 16.48 -1.67 5.03
N MET A 217 16.25 -1.65 6.35
CA MET A 217 15.98 -2.86 7.12
C MET A 217 14.71 -3.59 6.61
N ALA A 218 13.64 -2.86 6.32
CA ALA A 218 12.44 -3.46 5.74
C ALA A 218 12.73 -4.15 4.40
N CYS A 219 13.45 -3.49 3.50
CA CYS A 219 13.85 -4.05 2.21
C CYS A 219 14.71 -5.32 2.36
N ILE A 220 15.64 -5.33 3.30
CA ILE A 220 16.52 -6.48 3.59
C ILE A 220 15.70 -7.64 4.17
N PHE A 221 14.84 -7.38 5.17
CA PHE A 221 14.03 -8.41 5.81
C PHE A 221 13.16 -9.17 4.80
N TYR A 222 12.51 -8.44 3.90
CA TYR A 222 11.68 -9.03 2.85
C TYR A 222 12.50 -9.53 1.64
N GLY A 223 13.75 -9.11 1.50
CA GLY A 223 14.56 -9.42 0.31
C GLY A 223 13.98 -8.85 -0.98
N MET A 224 13.22 -7.77 -0.93
CA MET A 224 12.48 -7.19 -2.06
C MET A 224 13.05 -5.83 -2.48
N PRO A 225 12.97 -5.48 -3.79
CA PRO A 225 13.45 -4.19 -4.30
C PRO A 225 12.51 -3.03 -3.96
N ILE A 226 13.03 -1.81 -4.08
CA ILE A 226 12.31 -0.57 -3.83
C ILE A 226 12.35 0.36 -5.04
N LEU A 227 11.19 0.92 -5.40
CA LEU A 227 11.06 2.05 -6.31
C LEU A 227 10.77 3.31 -5.49
N ALA A 228 11.69 4.26 -5.51
CA ALA A 228 11.54 5.51 -4.77
C ALA A 228 11.62 6.72 -5.71
N GLU A 229 11.04 7.85 -5.28
CA GLU A 229 11.24 9.10 -5.99
C GLU A 229 12.71 9.52 -5.97
N ASN A 230 13.24 9.93 -7.13
CA ASN A 230 14.61 10.43 -7.22
C ASN A 230 14.72 11.97 -7.22
N ASN A 231 13.60 12.67 -7.09
CA ASN A 231 13.56 14.12 -6.86
C ASN A 231 14.13 14.49 -5.49
N LYS A 232 14.04 13.55 -4.53
CA LYS A 232 14.60 13.63 -3.20
C LYS A 232 15.60 12.45 -3.04
N PRO A 233 16.82 12.57 -3.57
CA PRO A 233 17.68 11.42 -3.85
C PRO A 233 18.46 10.92 -2.62
N ARG A 234 18.38 11.55 -1.44
CA ARG A 234 19.20 11.19 -0.27
C ARG A 234 19.02 9.75 0.17
N LEU A 235 17.79 9.20 0.15
CA LEU A 235 17.51 7.78 0.44
C LEU A 235 18.27 6.87 -0.52
N LEU A 236 18.23 7.15 -1.82
CA LEU A 236 18.87 6.35 -2.86
C LEU A 236 20.40 6.41 -2.76
N TYR A 237 20.96 7.59 -2.47
CA TYR A 237 22.38 7.74 -2.16
C TYR A 237 22.78 7.00 -0.89
N TYR A 238 21.90 6.97 0.12
CA TYR A 238 22.12 6.20 1.34
C TYR A 238 22.24 4.72 1.03
N PHE A 239 21.30 4.13 0.27
CA PHE A 239 21.37 2.74 -0.17
C PHE A 239 22.66 2.44 -0.94
N ARG A 240 23.03 3.32 -1.87
CA ARG A 240 24.27 3.17 -2.64
C ARG A 240 25.51 3.16 -1.74
N ARG A 241 25.64 4.12 -0.83
CA ARG A 241 26.79 4.24 0.09
C ARG A 241 26.91 3.04 1.03
N ARG A 242 25.75 2.44 1.40
CA ARG A 242 25.71 1.24 2.24
C ARG A 242 25.94 -0.05 1.44
N GLY A 243 26.17 0.02 0.14
CA GLY A 243 26.38 -1.17 -0.72
C GLY A 243 25.08 -1.87 -1.15
N TYR A 244 23.92 -1.23 -0.98
CA TYR A 244 22.60 -1.77 -1.33
C TYR A 244 22.01 -1.14 -2.60
N ARG A 245 22.82 -0.58 -3.49
CA ARG A 245 22.34 -0.03 -4.77
C ARG A 245 21.49 -1.02 -5.56
N GLY A 246 21.76 -2.32 -5.43
CA GLY A 246 21.00 -3.38 -6.11
C GLY A 246 19.54 -3.48 -5.69
N PHE A 247 19.16 -2.96 -4.51
CA PHE A 247 17.77 -2.88 -4.07
C PHE A 247 16.99 -1.73 -4.72
N SER A 248 17.67 -0.65 -5.11
CA SER A 248 17.04 0.51 -5.77
C SER A 248 16.70 0.18 -7.22
N MET A 249 15.42 0.09 -7.53
CA MET A 249 14.93 -0.12 -8.88
C MET A 249 15.24 1.08 -9.77
N ASN A 250 15.50 0.82 -11.03
CA ASN A 250 15.46 1.88 -12.03
C ASN A 250 14.00 2.12 -12.44
N ARG A 251 13.73 3.30 -13.00
CA ARG A 251 12.40 3.60 -13.51
C ARG A 251 11.92 2.55 -14.53
N PRO A 252 10.70 2.02 -14.37
CA PRO A 252 10.24 0.89 -15.17
C PRO A 252 9.90 1.24 -16.63
N ASP A 253 9.62 2.51 -16.93
CA ASP A 253 9.20 3.01 -18.24
C ASP A 253 10.37 3.24 -19.24
N LYS A 254 11.63 3.12 -18.80
CA LYS A 254 12.79 3.32 -19.63
C LYS A 254 13.75 2.13 -19.64
N ILE A 255 14.28 1.85 -20.82
CA ILE A 255 15.40 0.89 -20.97
C ILE A 255 16.71 1.48 -20.45
N TRP A 256 17.60 0.63 -19.96
CA TRP A 256 18.88 1.02 -19.36
C TRP A 256 19.67 2.05 -20.18
N ASN A 257 19.73 1.89 -21.51
CA ASN A 257 20.49 2.78 -22.37
C ASN A 257 19.93 4.20 -22.45
N LYS A 258 18.63 4.38 -22.14
CA LYS A 258 17.95 5.67 -22.14
C LYS A 258 17.92 6.36 -20.75
N LEU A 259 18.47 5.69 -19.72
CA LEU A 259 18.59 6.28 -18.40
C LEU A 259 19.72 7.31 -18.37
N SER A 260 19.51 8.39 -17.63
CA SER A 260 20.55 9.38 -17.32
C SER A 260 21.67 8.75 -16.47
N VAL A 261 22.80 9.43 -16.36
CA VAL A 261 23.92 8.99 -15.52
C VAL A 261 23.47 8.84 -14.07
N THR A 262 22.75 9.81 -13.54
CA THR A 262 22.21 9.78 -12.16
C THR A 262 21.23 8.62 -11.96
N GLU A 263 20.29 8.39 -12.89
CA GLU A 263 19.36 7.26 -12.80
C GLU A 263 20.07 5.90 -12.81
N LYS A 264 21.16 5.76 -13.59
CA LYS A 264 22.00 4.54 -13.55
C LYS A 264 22.74 4.39 -12.22
N GLU A 265 23.18 5.51 -11.67
CA GLU A 265 23.96 5.54 -10.43
C GLU A 265 23.15 5.19 -9.20
N ILE A 266 21.96 5.77 -9.02
CA ILE A 266 21.16 5.62 -7.80
C ILE A 266 19.82 4.91 -8.00
N GLY A 267 19.27 4.89 -9.22
CA GLY A 267 17.93 4.37 -9.53
C GLY A 267 16.83 5.40 -9.27
N GLY A 268 15.64 4.89 -8.98
CA GLY A 268 14.46 5.69 -8.70
C GLY A 268 13.74 6.18 -9.96
N ILE A 269 12.65 6.91 -9.74
CA ILE A 269 11.80 7.50 -10.78
C ILE A 269 11.57 8.99 -10.49
N PRO A 270 11.73 9.91 -11.47
CA PRO A 270 11.34 11.29 -11.29
C PRO A 270 9.80 11.40 -11.32
N ASN A 271 9.23 12.03 -10.32
CA ASN A 271 7.77 12.19 -10.21
C ASN A 271 7.32 13.61 -10.58
N THR A 272 7.97 14.20 -11.57
CA THR A 272 7.75 15.60 -12.00
C THR A 272 7.03 15.74 -13.32
N SER A 273 7.17 14.77 -14.24
CA SER A 273 6.51 14.84 -15.54
C SER A 273 5.02 14.48 -15.45
N GLU A 274 4.20 15.12 -16.24
CA GLU A 274 2.76 14.88 -16.26
C GLU A 274 2.43 13.42 -16.64
N ASP A 275 3.15 12.86 -17.61
CA ASP A 275 2.99 11.46 -18.03
C ASP A 275 3.18 10.47 -16.87
N ILE A 276 4.18 10.71 -16.01
CA ILE A 276 4.43 9.85 -14.83
C ILE A 276 3.34 10.02 -13.79
N LYS A 277 2.86 11.24 -13.57
CA LYS A 277 1.75 11.51 -12.64
C LYS A 277 0.47 10.82 -13.09
N GLN A 278 0.15 10.90 -14.38
CA GLN A 278 -0.99 10.23 -14.98
C GLN A 278 -0.86 8.70 -14.88
N ALA A 279 0.30 8.14 -15.24
CA ALA A 279 0.56 6.71 -15.14
C ALA A 279 0.47 6.21 -13.68
N HIS A 280 0.92 7.02 -12.72
CA HIS A 280 0.83 6.73 -11.30
C HIS A 280 -0.63 6.71 -10.82
N ALA A 281 -1.43 7.72 -11.18
CA ALA A 281 -2.84 7.79 -10.82
C ALA A 281 -3.64 6.63 -11.47
N ALA A 282 -3.40 6.36 -12.75
CA ALA A 282 -4.03 5.23 -13.44
C ALA A 282 -3.67 3.87 -12.81
N ALA A 283 -2.44 3.70 -12.33
CA ALA A 283 -2.03 2.48 -11.66
C ALA A 283 -2.80 2.25 -10.33
N ILE A 284 -3.02 3.31 -9.56
CA ILE A 284 -3.83 3.24 -8.33
C ILE A 284 -5.28 2.92 -8.68
N GLU A 285 -5.87 3.63 -9.64
CA GLU A 285 -7.26 3.40 -10.04
C GLU A 285 -7.50 1.97 -10.51
N MET A 286 -6.63 1.41 -11.34
CA MET A 286 -6.71 0.01 -11.75
C MET A 286 -6.62 -0.95 -10.55
N TYR A 287 -5.73 -0.67 -9.60
CA TYR A 287 -5.61 -1.50 -8.41
C TYR A 287 -6.89 -1.43 -7.55
N ILE A 288 -7.49 -0.26 -7.40
CA ILE A 288 -8.76 -0.08 -6.67
C ILE A 288 -9.86 -0.90 -7.34
N GLN A 289 -9.98 -0.82 -8.67
CA GLN A 289 -11.02 -1.57 -9.39
C GLN A 289 -10.90 -3.09 -9.22
N ASP A 290 -9.68 -3.61 -9.20
CA ASP A 290 -9.43 -5.04 -9.20
C ASP A 290 -9.31 -5.66 -7.79
N HIS A 291 -8.87 -4.88 -6.78
CA HIS A 291 -8.40 -5.43 -5.50
C HIS A 291 -8.97 -4.75 -4.25
N VAL A 292 -9.82 -3.73 -4.38
CA VAL A 292 -10.39 -2.97 -3.25
C VAL A 292 -11.91 -3.08 -3.27
N GLY A 293 -12.54 -3.06 -2.08
CA GLY A 293 -13.98 -3.20 -1.91
C GLY A 293 -14.48 -4.58 -2.35
N ILE A 294 -15.74 -4.66 -2.71
CA ILE A 294 -16.34 -5.89 -3.22
C ILE A 294 -15.83 -6.16 -4.64
N LYS A 295 -15.18 -7.30 -4.82
CA LYS A 295 -14.65 -7.76 -6.10
C LYS A 295 -15.76 -8.43 -6.94
N GLN A 296 -15.45 -8.70 -8.22
CA GLN A 296 -16.39 -9.34 -9.15
C GLN A 296 -16.85 -10.74 -8.69
N ASP A 297 -16.06 -11.43 -7.90
CA ASP A 297 -16.39 -12.73 -7.32
C ASP A 297 -17.20 -12.64 -6.01
N GLY A 298 -17.59 -11.44 -5.59
CA GLY A 298 -18.33 -11.17 -4.37
C GLY A 298 -17.48 -11.21 -3.09
N THR A 299 -16.17 -11.40 -3.19
CA THR A 299 -15.27 -11.36 -2.02
C THR A 299 -14.71 -9.95 -1.82
N PHE A 300 -14.40 -9.59 -0.57
CA PHE A 300 -13.75 -8.32 -0.29
C PHE A 300 -12.27 -8.32 -0.67
N GLY A 301 -11.77 -7.14 -0.96
CA GLY A 301 -10.34 -6.89 -1.14
C GLY A 301 -9.54 -7.14 0.14
N SER A 302 -8.23 -7.34 -0.01
CA SER A 302 -7.31 -7.62 1.10
C SER A 302 -6.39 -6.42 1.44
N LEU A 303 -6.87 -5.20 1.23
CA LEU A 303 -6.18 -3.98 1.64
C LEU A 303 -6.63 -3.55 3.04
N TYR A 304 -5.80 -3.83 4.06
CA TYR A 304 -6.14 -3.66 5.47
C TYR A 304 -5.62 -2.35 6.10
N PHE A 305 -5.08 -1.43 5.30
CA PHE A 305 -4.48 -0.17 5.78
C PHE A 305 -5.42 1.01 5.54
N ASN A 306 -6.25 1.33 6.54
CA ASN A 306 -7.22 2.42 6.44
C ASN A 306 -6.58 3.81 6.26
N GLU A 307 -5.33 4.02 6.74
CA GLU A 307 -4.64 5.29 6.50
C GLU A 307 -4.34 5.49 5.00
N LEU A 308 -3.96 4.42 4.29
CA LEU A 308 -3.79 4.44 2.84
C LEU A 308 -5.11 4.69 2.10
N LEU A 309 -6.18 3.96 2.47
CA LEU A 309 -7.51 4.13 1.86
C LEU A 309 -8.04 5.56 2.05
N ASN A 310 -7.88 6.12 3.24
CA ASN A 310 -8.26 7.50 3.55
C ASN A 310 -7.43 8.54 2.77
N ASP A 311 -6.15 8.26 2.48
CA ASP A 311 -5.33 9.14 1.65
C ASP A 311 -5.77 9.06 0.16
N TRP A 312 -6.10 7.87 -0.33
CA TRP A 312 -6.67 7.69 -1.67
C TRP A 312 -8.02 8.38 -1.84
N SER A 313 -8.90 8.32 -0.83
CA SER A 313 -10.22 8.97 -0.91
C SER A 313 -10.13 10.49 -1.10
N ARG A 314 -9.04 11.10 -0.63
CA ARG A 314 -8.78 12.56 -0.68
C ARG A 314 -7.75 12.95 -1.73
N PHE A 315 -7.29 12.00 -2.54
CA PHE A 315 -6.17 12.25 -3.46
C PHE A 315 -6.51 13.29 -4.52
N ASP A 316 -5.70 14.35 -4.57
CA ASP A 316 -5.76 15.41 -5.57
C ASP A 316 -4.47 15.40 -6.40
N ILE A 317 -4.59 15.09 -7.69
CA ILE A 317 -3.45 15.01 -8.61
C ILE A 317 -2.71 16.35 -8.73
N THR A 318 -3.39 17.46 -8.47
CA THR A 318 -2.82 18.81 -8.52
C THR A 318 -2.07 19.19 -7.25
N LYS A 319 -2.37 18.55 -6.11
CA LYS A 319 -1.81 18.83 -4.78
C LYS A 319 -1.12 17.62 -4.16
N ARG A 320 -0.44 16.84 -4.96
CA ARG A 320 0.19 15.55 -4.60
C ARG A 320 1.09 15.58 -3.36
N THR A 321 1.70 16.73 -3.06
CA THR A 321 2.62 16.89 -1.90
C THR A 321 1.97 16.69 -0.53
N LYS A 322 0.65 16.51 -0.47
CA LYS A 322 -0.09 16.23 0.75
C LYS A 322 -0.46 14.74 0.91
N HIS A 323 -0.13 13.92 -0.09
CA HIS A 323 -0.59 12.55 -0.24
C HIS A 323 0.59 11.56 -0.26
N ASP A 324 1.38 11.56 0.83
CA ASP A 324 2.60 10.74 0.93
C ASP A 324 2.29 9.23 0.79
N ALA A 325 1.13 8.76 1.35
CA ALA A 325 0.70 7.37 1.24
C ALA A 325 0.30 7.00 -0.19
N SER A 326 -0.44 7.86 -0.88
CA SER A 326 -0.83 7.66 -2.28
C SER A 326 0.40 7.60 -3.19
N ILE A 327 1.38 8.48 -2.96
CA ILE A 327 2.62 8.49 -3.77
C ILE A 327 3.37 7.18 -3.59
N SER A 328 3.63 6.76 -2.35
CA SER A 328 4.40 5.54 -2.09
C SER A 328 3.67 4.28 -2.54
N SER A 329 2.37 4.16 -2.33
CA SER A 329 1.58 3.01 -2.78
C SER A 329 1.49 2.90 -4.30
N GLY A 330 1.26 4.02 -4.99
CA GLY A 330 1.27 4.03 -6.45
C GLY A 330 2.63 3.64 -7.04
N LEU A 331 3.74 4.04 -6.41
CA LEU A 331 5.07 3.58 -6.80
C LEU A 331 5.25 2.07 -6.59
N ALA A 332 4.69 1.48 -5.51
CA ALA A 332 4.70 0.03 -5.31
C ALA A 332 3.92 -0.71 -6.40
N ILE A 333 2.75 -0.20 -6.79
CA ILE A 333 1.95 -0.76 -7.89
C ILE A 333 2.71 -0.67 -9.22
N MET A 334 3.28 0.50 -9.54
CA MET A 334 4.07 0.69 -10.75
C MET A 334 5.29 -0.26 -10.81
N ALA A 335 5.96 -0.47 -9.67
CA ALA A 335 7.08 -1.38 -9.55
C ALA A 335 6.70 -2.85 -9.82
N ASN A 336 5.47 -3.23 -9.46
CA ASN A 336 4.94 -4.58 -9.68
C ASN A 336 4.35 -4.80 -11.08
N ASN A 337 4.04 -3.72 -11.82
CA ASN A 337 3.40 -3.82 -13.12
C ASN A 337 4.38 -4.38 -14.17
N ARG A 338 4.08 -5.57 -14.71
CA ARG A 338 4.92 -6.26 -15.70
C ARG A 338 5.10 -5.48 -17.00
N HIS A 339 4.12 -4.69 -17.40
CA HIS A 339 4.21 -3.90 -18.63
C HIS A 339 5.17 -2.73 -18.50
N LEU A 340 5.29 -2.16 -17.30
CA LEU A 340 6.27 -1.13 -16.98
C LEU A 340 7.62 -1.75 -16.57
N TYR A 341 7.59 -3.00 -16.11
CA TYR A 341 8.74 -3.75 -15.60
C TYR A 341 9.10 -4.93 -16.51
N ALA A 342 8.98 -4.74 -17.82
CA ALA A 342 9.61 -5.68 -18.74
C ALA A 342 11.14 -5.54 -18.55
N PRO A 343 11.84 -6.49 -17.91
CA PRO A 343 13.28 -6.46 -17.99
C PRO A 343 13.57 -6.57 -19.47
N ASN A 344 14.33 -5.64 -20.03
CA ASN A 344 15.03 -5.86 -21.27
C ASN A 344 16.14 -6.88 -21.02
N ALA A 345 15.78 -8.06 -20.53
CA ALA A 345 16.52 -9.22 -20.86
C ALA A 345 16.43 -9.31 -22.38
N LYS A 346 17.45 -8.85 -23.07
CA LYS A 346 17.90 -9.63 -24.21
C LYS A 346 18.06 -11.03 -23.63
N VAL A 347 17.01 -11.83 -23.72
CA VAL A 347 17.19 -13.26 -23.80
C VAL A 347 18.08 -13.37 -25.02
N ASP A 348 19.37 -13.53 -24.82
CA ASP A 348 20.21 -14.15 -25.81
C ASP A 348 19.51 -15.47 -26.05
N LYS A 349 18.64 -15.46 -27.06
CA LYS A 349 18.05 -16.70 -27.59
C LYS A 349 19.27 -17.55 -27.81
N PRO A 350 19.42 -18.68 -27.14
CA PRO A 350 20.55 -19.52 -27.39
C PRO A 350 20.54 -19.68 -28.91
N LYS A 351 21.58 -19.22 -29.56
CA LYS A 351 21.77 -19.49 -30.98
C LYS A 351 21.86 -21.00 -31.03
N LEU A 352 20.72 -21.64 -31.28
CA LEU A 352 20.72 -23.05 -31.67
C LEU A 352 21.48 -23.11 -32.98
N ASN A 353 22.79 -23.23 -32.87
CA ASN A 353 23.62 -23.67 -33.97
C ASN A 353 23.34 -25.15 -34.17
N ILE A 354 22.15 -25.44 -34.66
CA ILE A 354 21.88 -26.76 -35.23
C ILE A 354 22.67 -26.81 -36.49
N ASN A 355 23.76 -27.53 -36.44
CA ASN A 355 24.57 -27.78 -37.61
C ASN A 355 23.81 -28.81 -38.46
N ILE A 356 22.87 -28.32 -39.28
CA ILE A 356 21.96 -29.11 -40.11
C ILE A 356 22.76 -30.05 -41.04
N SER A 357 24.01 -29.68 -41.36
CA SER A 357 24.90 -30.53 -42.17
C SER A 357 25.26 -31.88 -41.51
N LYS A 358 25.13 -32.01 -40.20
CA LYS A 358 25.36 -33.30 -39.50
C LYS A 358 24.14 -34.25 -39.57
N TYR A 359 22.99 -33.75 -39.92
CA TYR A 359 21.73 -34.55 -39.96
C TYR A 359 21.23 -34.81 -41.37
N SER A 360 21.81 -34.18 -42.40
CA SER A 360 21.44 -34.39 -43.80
C SER A 360 22.14 -35.58 -44.48
N ASN A 361 22.99 -36.27 -43.78
CA ASN A 361 23.70 -37.42 -44.30
C ASN A 361 23.05 -38.75 -43.90
N THR A 362 21.80 -38.90 -44.25
CA THR A 362 21.17 -40.24 -44.22
C THR A 362 21.08 -40.75 -45.65
N GLY A 363 22.08 -41.54 -45.97
CA GLY A 363 21.99 -42.47 -47.09
C GLY A 363 21.96 -41.85 -48.47
N THR A 364 22.65 -42.41 -49.30
CA THR A 364 22.70 -42.60 -50.76
C THR A 364 22.31 -41.49 -51.73
N ASN A 365 21.84 -40.34 -51.34
CA ASN A 365 21.78 -39.17 -52.21
C ASN A 365 21.96 -37.89 -51.41
N SER A 366 23.19 -37.47 -51.37
CA SER A 366 23.63 -36.23 -50.74
C SER A 366 23.13 -35.03 -51.53
N GLN A 367 21.98 -34.51 -51.12
CA GLN A 367 21.69 -33.09 -51.34
C GLN A 367 21.95 -32.35 -50.06
N ILE A 368 23.06 -31.66 -50.01
CA ILE A 368 23.35 -30.70 -48.94
C ILE A 368 22.35 -29.57 -49.04
N ILE A 369 21.41 -29.54 -48.17
CA ILE A 369 20.52 -28.37 -47.98
C ILE A 369 21.40 -27.29 -47.31
N LYS A 370 21.72 -26.27 -48.11
CA LYS A 370 22.41 -25.06 -47.63
C LYS A 370 21.47 -24.17 -46.85
#